data_2fe4a020e5a22563e6e153907fe9a53e
#
_entry.id   2fe4a020e5a22563e6e153907fe9a53e
#
_cell.length_a   1.000
_cell.length_b   1.000
_cell.length_c   1.000
_cell.angle_alpha   90.00
_cell.angle_beta   90.00
_cell.angle_gamma   90.00
#
_symmetry.space_group_name_H-M   'P 1'
#
loop_
_entity.id
_entity.type
_entity.pdbx_description
1 polymer ?
#
loop_
_entity_poly.entity_id
_entity_poly.type
_entity_poly.pdbx_seq_one_letter_code
_entity_poly.pdbx_strand_id
1 'polypeptide(L)'
;MLQERYYVAIDLKSFYASVECIERGLNPLMTNLVVADASRTEKTICLAVSPALKAYGIPGRPRLFEVVQKVREANAMRSLHTPGRILNGASYDVTELNAFPDKEISYITAPPRMALYMDYSTRIYNIYLKYIAPEDIHVYSIDEVIMDVTQYLGTYRLNARELAQKMIQDVLTTTGITATAGIGSNMYLCKIAMDIMAKRAKSDENGVRIAMLDEMSYRQLLWEHRPITDFWRVGRGYAKKLEDVGLYTMGDIARCSIGKPNEYYSEDLLYKLFGINAELLIDHAWGWEPCTMIDVKSYKPSSNSISSGQVLQCPYSFEKAKLIVQEMTDLLVLDLVDKGLVTDQVVLTIGYDIENLTNPVIRKYYKGEVVTDHYGRKIPKHAHGTANIGKRTSSTMLIMDAMMKLYSKIVDPGLLVRRVTIAASHIVEDNPSAYDSQDFEQLDLFTDYEALRKQRQKEDAKLQREKQIQLAMLSIKKKYGKNAILKGTDLEDGAMTQERNNQIGGHKA
;
A
#
# COMPACT_ATOMS: atom_id res chain seq x y z
N MET A 1 -10.51 -37.31 -9.80
CA MET A 1 -11.15 -36.43 -8.82
C MET A 1 -10.17 -35.29 -8.57
N LEU A 2 -10.57 -34.03 -8.74
CA LEU A 2 -9.75 -32.89 -8.36
C LEU A 2 -9.58 -32.95 -6.84
N GLN A 3 -8.35 -32.91 -6.36
CA GLN A 3 -8.03 -32.93 -4.93
C GLN A 3 -8.67 -31.68 -4.30
N GLU A 4 -9.50 -31.87 -3.29
CA GLU A 4 -10.09 -30.77 -2.52
C GLU A 4 -8.95 -29.95 -1.89
N ARG A 5 -8.94 -28.63 -2.15
CA ARG A 5 -7.89 -27.73 -1.65
C ARG A 5 -8.40 -26.92 -0.47
N TYR A 6 -7.50 -26.59 0.43
CA TYR A 6 -7.77 -25.75 1.59
C TYR A 6 -6.74 -24.63 1.68
N TYR A 7 -7.24 -23.41 1.58
CA TYR A 7 -6.44 -22.20 1.77
C TYR A 7 -6.85 -21.52 3.07
N VAL A 8 -5.88 -20.99 3.80
CA VAL A 8 -6.08 -20.23 5.03
C VAL A 8 -5.49 -18.84 4.83
N ALA A 9 -6.32 -17.80 5.00
CA ALA A 9 -5.88 -16.41 5.11
C ALA A 9 -5.87 -16.02 6.60
N ILE A 10 -4.79 -15.37 7.07
CA ILE A 10 -4.67 -14.87 8.45
C ILE A 10 -4.32 -13.39 8.41
N ASP A 11 -5.08 -12.56 9.13
CA ASP A 11 -4.88 -11.11 9.31
C ASP A 11 -4.70 -10.78 10.79
N LEU A 12 -3.60 -10.09 11.12
CA LEU A 12 -3.27 -9.70 12.50
C LEU A 12 -4.14 -8.51 12.93
N LYS A 13 -4.86 -8.69 14.03
CA LYS A 13 -5.89 -7.74 14.46
C LYS A 13 -5.30 -6.38 14.86
N SER A 14 -5.62 -5.33 14.07
CA SER A 14 -5.13 -3.96 14.29
C SER A 14 -3.61 -3.88 14.51
N PHE A 15 -2.85 -4.56 13.70
CA PHE A 15 -1.46 -4.97 13.90
C PHE A 15 -0.58 -3.90 14.56
N TYR A 16 -0.41 -2.72 13.95
CA TYR A 16 0.45 -1.67 14.52
C TYR A 16 -0.02 -1.20 15.89
N ALA A 17 -1.33 -1.08 16.10
CA ALA A 17 -1.86 -0.69 17.40
C ALA A 17 -1.64 -1.78 18.45
N SER A 18 -1.77 -3.06 18.05
CA SER A 18 -1.50 -4.20 18.91
C SER A 18 -0.03 -4.27 19.33
N VAL A 19 0.91 -4.09 18.39
CA VAL A 19 2.35 -3.99 18.70
C VAL A 19 2.62 -2.86 19.69
N GLU A 20 2.05 -1.67 19.47
CA GLU A 20 2.24 -0.54 20.38
C GLU A 20 1.65 -0.77 21.78
N CYS A 21 0.55 -1.52 21.90
CA CYS A 21 0.02 -1.92 23.21
C CYS A 21 0.98 -2.91 23.90
N ILE A 22 1.40 -3.97 23.21
CA ILE A 22 2.30 -5.00 23.78
C ILE A 22 3.61 -4.37 24.28
N GLU A 23 4.23 -3.52 23.50
CA GLU A 23 5.47 -2.82 23.87
C GLU A 23 5.34 -1.91 25.12
N ARG A 24 4.11 -1.54 25.46
CA ARG A 24 3.79 -0.75 26.67
C ARG A 24 3.26 -1.60 27.82
N GLY A 25 3.21 -2.93 27.66
CA GLY A 25 2.63 -3.84 28.66
C GLY A 25 1.11 -3.71 28.78
N LEU A 26 0.42 -3.24 27.74
CA LEU A 26 -1.02 -3.01 27.70
C LEU A 26 -1.74 -4.11 26.92
N ASN A 27 -3.01 -4.36 27.26
CA ASN A 27 -3.83 -5.32 26.53
C ASN A 27 -4.35 -4.73 25.21
N PRO A 28 -3.98 -5.28 24.02
CA PRO A 28 -4.37 -4.75 22.72
C PRO A 28 -5.89 -4.70 22.50
N LEU A 29 -6.65 -5.59 23.14
CA LEU A 29 -8.12 -5.67 23.00
C LEU A 29 -8.86 -4.69 23.90
N MET A 30 -8.25 -4.27 25.01
CA MET A 30 -8.89 -3.45 26.04
C MET A 30 -8.37 -1.99 26.09
N THR A 31 -7.31 -1.67 25.34
CA THR A 31 -6.71 -0.35 25.38
C THR A 31 -7.17 0.52 24.22
N ASN A 32 -7.61 1.73 24.49
CA ASN A 32 -7.86 2.76 23.50
C ASN A 32 -6.53 3.36 23.02
N LEU A 33 -6.10 3.01 21.82
CA LEU A 33 -4.84 3.48 21.24
C LEU A 33 -4.97 3.74 19.74
N VAL A 34 -4.34 4.80 19.29
CA VAL A 34 -4.17 5.12 17.86
C VAL A 34 -2.70 5.29 17.52
N VAL A 35 -2.28 4.76 16.36
CA VAL A 35 -0.93 4.97 15.84
C VAL A 35 -0.97 6.12 14.85
N ALA A 36 -0.40 7.26 15.22
CA ALA A 36 -0.38 8.47 14.40
C ALA A 36 0.83 9.35 14.73
N ASP A 37 1.35 10.05 13.72
CA ASP A 37 2.38 11.08 13.94
C ASP A 37 1.74 12.42 14.30
N ALA A 38 1.50 12.64 15.60
CA ALA A 38 0.91 13.87 16.11
C ALA A 38 1.81 15.12 15.91
N SER A 39 3.12 14.93 15.63
CA SER A 39 4.03 16.05 15.34
C SER A 39 3.74 16.74 14.00
N ARG A 40 2.97 16.11 13.11
CA ARG A 40 2.60 16.68 11.81
C ARG A 40 1.42 17.64 11.95
N THR A 41 0.21 17.16 11.82
CA THR A 41 -1.03 17.93 11.98
C THR A 41 -2.17 16.99 12.34
N GLU A 42 -3.28 17.52 12.87
CA GLU A 42 -4.50 16.72 13.10
C GLU A 42 -5.10 16.11 11.81
N LYS A 43 -4.65 16.56 10.63
CA LYS A 43 -5.05 16.00 9.32
C LYS A 43 -4.23 14.75 8.96
N THR A 44 -3.25 14.34 9.80
CA THR A 44 -2.45 13.13 9.57
C THR A 44 -3.35 11.90 9.53
N ILE A 45 -3.00 10.94 8.67
CA ILE A 45 -3.70 9.66 8.60
C ILE A 45 -3.15 8.78 9.73
N CYS A 46 -4.03 8.20 10.51
CA CYS A 46 -3.70 7.19 11.50
C CYS A 46 -3.39 5.87 10.79
N LEU A 47 -2.27 5.25 11.15
CA LEU A 47 -1.86 3.96 10.57
C LEU A 47 -2.71 2.80 11.08
N ALA A 48 -3.08 2.85 12.35
CA ALA A 48 -3.92 1.84 12.98
C ALA A 48 -4.70 2.43 14.15
N VAL A 49 -5.81 1.79 14.46
CA VAL A 49 -6.67 2.07 15.60
C VAL A 49 -6.91 0.74 16.33
N SER A 50 -6.78 0.74 17.66
CA SER A 50 -7.03 -0.47 18.47
C SER A 50 -8.48 -0.95 18.37
N PRO A 51 -8.75 -2.24 18.61
CA PRO A 51 -10.12 -2.78 18.60
C PRO A 51 -11.04 -2.06 19.58
N ALA A 52 -10.56 -1.74 20.77
CA ALA A 52 -11.28 -0.99 21.79
C ALA A 52 -11.76 0.37 21.28
N LEU A 53 -10.86 1.12 20.65
CA LEU A 53 -11.17 2.46 20.13
C LEU A 53 -12.08 2.40 18.89
N LYS A 54 -11.97 1.34 18.06
CA LYS A 54 -12.90 1.10 16.93
C LYS A 54 -14.34 0.88 17.38
N ALA A 55 -14.58 0.40 18.60
CA ALA A 55 -15.93 0.20 19.14
C ALA A 55 -16.73 1.51 19.23
N TYR A 56 -16.08 2.67 19.25
CA TYR A 56 -16.73 3.99 19.20
C TYR A 56 -17.05 4.47 17.78
N GLY A 57 -17.05 3.59 16.78
CA GLY A 57 -17.36 3.91 15.38
C GLY A 57 -16.21 4.59 14.63
N ILE A 58 -14.99 4.46 15.12
CA ILE A 58 -13.78 5.00 14.48
C ILE A 58 -13.30 4.00 13.40
N PRO A 59 -13.12 4.42 12.13
CA PRO A 59 -12.64 3.52 11.08
C PRO A 59 -11.20 3.06 11.31
N GLY A 60 -10.74 2.05 10.57
CA GLY A 60 -9.40 1.48 10.73
C GLY A 60 -8.25 2.43 10.39
N ARG A 61 -8.45 3.36 9.46
CA ARG A 61 -7.46 4.36 9.00
C ARG A 61 -8.07 5.77 8.93
N PRO A 62 -8.50 6.34 10.07
CA PRO A 62 -9.09 7.67 10.13
C PRO A 62 -7.99 8.74 10.00
N ARG A 63 -8.40 9.99 9.82
CA ARG A 63 -7.55 11.12 10.17
C ARG A 63 -7.60 11.38 11.67
N LEU A 64 -6.54 11.94 12.24
CA LEU A 64 -6.48 12.14 13.69
C LEU A 64 -7.62 13.05 14.21
N PHE A 65 -8.03 14.07 13.44
CA PHE A 65 -9.17 14.92 13.84
C PHE A 65 -10.50 14.14 13.90
N GLU A 66 -10.68 13.09 13.07
CA GLU A 66 -11.88 12.24 13.11
C GLU A 66 -11.90 11.40 14.39
N VAL A 67 -10.72 10.94 14.86
CA VAL A 67 -10.59 10.27 16.16
C VAL A 67 -11.00 11.21 17.29
N VAL A 68 -10.45 12.44 17.29
CA VAL A 68 -10.81 13.49 18.28
C VAL A 68 -12.31 13.74 18.30
N GLN A 69 -12.93 13.90 17.13
CA GLN A 69 -14.36 14.15 17.02
C GLN A 69 -15.19 12.98 17.57
N LYS A 70 -14.88 11.73 17.16
CA LYS A 70 -15.60 10.55 17.60
C LYS A 70 -15.50 10.30 19.10
N VAL A 71 -14.32 10.52 19.68
CA VAL A 71 -14.14 10.42 21.13
C VAL A 71 -14.95 11.49 21.86
N ARG A 72 -14.98 12.74 21.36
CA ARG A 72 -15.86 13.80 21.92
C ARG A 72 -17.33 13.41 21.85
N GLU A 73 -17.81 12.89 20.72
CA GLU A 73 -19.19 12.40 20.56
C GLU A 73 -19.50 11.28 21.59
N ALA A 74 -18.59 10.31 21.74
CA ALA A 74 -18.72 9.22 22.70
C ALA A 74 -18.76 9.74 24.15
N ASN A 75 -17.93 10.71 24.49
CA ASN A 75 -17.91 11.33 25.84
C ASN A 75 -19.17 12.16 26.09
N ALA A 76 -19.67 12.88 25.10
CA ALA A 76 -20.95 13.59 25.21
C ALA A 76 -22.11 12.62 25.49
N MET A 77 -22.16 11.49 24.78
CA MET A 77 -23.17 10.45 25.06
C MET A 77 -22.98 9.84 26.46
N ARG A 78 -21.74 9.61 26.88
CA ARG A 78 -21.41 9.05 28.20
C ARG A 78 -21.83 9.98 29.33
N SER A 79 -21.60 11.28 29.19
CA SER A 79 -21.99 12.29 30.19
C SER A 79 -23.52 12.35 30.40
N LEU A 80 -24.32 12.09 29.37
CA LEU A 80 -25.79 12.08 29.53
C LEU A 80 -26.30 10.99 30.48
N HIS A 81 -25.53 9.94 30.68
CA HIS A 81 -25.87 8.83 31.57
C HIS A 81 -25.23 8.95 32.97
N THR A 82 -24.51 10.04 33.23
CA THR A 82 -23.81 10.27 34.52
C THR A 82 -24.59 11.26 35.39
N PRO A 83 -24.67 11.05 36.70
CA PRO A 83 -25.28 12.01 37.60
C PRO A 83 -24.64 13.40 37.48
N GLY A 84 -25.47 14.42 37.35
CA GLY A 84 -24.99 15.82 37.13
C GLY A 84 -24.35 16.10 35.79
N ARG A 85 -24.27 15.12 34.87
CA ARG A 85 -23.63 15.22 33.54
C ARG A 85 -22.15 15.61 33.60
N ILE A 86 -21.47 15.29 34.69
CA ILE A 86 -20.05 15.60 34.91
C ILE A 86 -19.27 14.30 34.84
N LEU A 87 -18.24 14.25 33.98
CA LEU A 87 -17.29 13.14 33.94
C LEU A 87 -16.12 13.44 34.87
N ASN A 88 -15.71 12.44 35.68
CA ASN A 88 -14.66 12.56 36.70
C ASN A 88 -13.43 11.72 36.35
N GLY A 89 -12.35 12.38 35.95
CA GLY A 89 -11.14 11.71 35.50
C GLY A 89 -11.30 11.09 34.10
N ALA A 90 -10.24 10.47 33.61
CA ALA A 90 -10.21 9.88 32.28
C ALA A 90 -9.49 8.52 32.29
N SER A 91 -9.88 7.61 31.40
CA SER A 91 -9.18 6.35 31.20
C SER A 91 -9.13 5.95 29.74
N TYR A 92 -8.04 5.28 29.35
CA TYR A 92 -7.89 4.60 28.06
C TYR A 92 -8.15 3.09 28.15
N ASP A 93 -8.40 2.56 29.35
CA ASP A 93 -8.69 1.13 29.56
C ASP A 93 -10.19 0.88 29.58
N VAL A 94 -10.67 -0.01 28.70
CA VAL A 94 -12.09 -0.34 28.58
C VAL A 94 -12.62 -1.02 29.86
N THR A 95 -11.79 -1.81 30.53
CA THR A 95 -12.18 -2.48 31.78
C THR A 95 -12.52 -1.45 32.84
N GLU A 96 -11.65 -0.44 32.98
CA GLU A 96 -11.85 0.66 33.91
C GLU A 96 -13.04 1.56 33.51
N LEU A 97 -13.18 1.85 32.21
CA LEU A 97 -14.31 2.63 31.68
C LEU A 97 -15.65 1.92 31.89
N ASN A 98 -15.68 0.60 31.90
CA ASN A 98 -16.88 -0.20 32.18
C ASN A 98 -17.19 -0.24 33.68
N ALA A 99 -16.15 -0.31 34.53
CA ALA A 99 -16.29 -0.29 35.99
C ALA A 99 -16.72 1.07 36.53
N PHE A 100 -16.27 2.17 35.87
CA PHE A 100 -16.52 3.55 36.28
C PHE A 100 -17.17 4.35 35.13
N PRO A 101 -18.52 4.32 35.02
CA PRO A 101 -19.24 4.99 33.94
C PRO A 101 -19.10 6.52 33.92
N ASP A 102 -18.68 7.13 35.00
CA ASP A 102 -18.41 8.58 35.15
C ASP A 102 -17.04 9.01 34.65
N LYS A 103 -16.14 8.10 34.24
CA LYS A 103 -14.85 8.44 33.65
C LYS A 103 -14.96 8.84 32.19
N GLU A 104 -14.19 9.84 31.80
CA GLU A 104 -14.03 10.24 30.40
C GLU A 104 -13.22 9.23 29.61
N ILE A 105 -13.65 8.94 28.37
CA ILE A 105 -12.87 8.13 27.43
C ILE A 105 -11.68 8.94 26.96
N SER A 106 -10.49 8.45 27.24
CA SER A 106 -9.24 8.92 26.64
C SER A 106 -8.60 7.86 25.77
N TYR A 107 -7.52 8.20 25.07
CA TYR A 107 -6.75 7.28 24.25
C TYR A 107 -5.28 7.67 24.18
N ILE A 108 -4.44 6.69 23.89
CA ILE A 108 -3.00 6.87 23.69
C ILE A 108 -2.76 7.16 22.20
N THR A 109 -1.99 8.21 21.88
CA THR A 109 -1.46 8.45 20.53
C THR A 109 -0.02 7.98 20.50
N ALA A 110 0.24 6.85 19.82
CA ALA A 110 1.57 6.29 19.65
C ALA A 110 2.19 6.76 18.33
N PRO A 111 3.43 7.27 18.33
CA PRO A 111 4.14 7.57 17.09
C PRO A 111 4.44 6.28 16.32
N PRO A 112 4.42 6.31 14.96
CA PRO A 112 4.78 5.15 14.15
C PRO A 112 6.23 4.71 14.41
N ARG A 113 6.46 3.38 14.45
CA ARG A 113 7.78 2.73 14.54
C ARG A 113 7.85 1.59 13.53
N MET A 114 8.00 1.95 12.24
CA MET A 114 7.86 0.99 11.14
C MET A 114 8.89 -0.14 11.18
N ALA A 115 10.13 0.12 11.62
CA ALA A 115 11.15 -0.92 11.77
C ALA A 115 10.74 -1.98 12.80
N LEU A 116 10.16 -1.55 13.92
CA LEU A 116 9.63 -2.46 14.94
C LEU A 116 8.47 -3.30 14.41
N TYR A 117 7.58 -2.71 13.63
CA TYR A 117 6.45 -3.47 13.04
C TYR A 117 6.95 -4.52 12.04
N MET A 118 7.98 -4.20 11.24
CA MET A 118 8.62 -5.17 10.35
C MET A 118 9.29 -6.32 11.14
N ASP A 119 9.93 -6.03 12.28
CA ASP A 119 10.50 -7.06 13.14
C ASP A 119 9.42 -8.00 13.68
N TYR A 120 8.33 -7.46 14.21
CA TYR A 120 7.19 -8.26 14.67
C TYR A 120 6.58 -9.11 13.55
N SER A 121 6.39 -8.53 12.36
CA SER A 121 5.90 -9.26 11.19
C SER A 121 6.82 -10.43 10.82
N THR A 122 8.14 -10.21 10.83
CA THR A 122 9.14 -11.25 10.55
C THR A 122 9.12 -12.35 11.63
N ARG A 123 9.01 -11.98 12.90
CA ARG A 123 8.88 -12.95 14.01
C ARG A 123 7.63 -13.81 13.84
N ILE A 124 6.50 -13.21 13.48
CA ILE A 124 5.23 -13.92 13.24
C ILE A 124 5.33 -14.82 12.01
N TYR A 125 5.93 -14.34 10.91
CA TYR A 125 6.20 -15.17 9.73
C TYR A 125 7.02 -16.40 10.07
N ASN A 126 8.05 -16.29 10.91
CA ASN A 126 8.84 -17.41 11.39
C ASN A 126 8.03 -18.40 12.25
N ILE A 127 6.94 -17.96 12.89
CA ILE A 127 6.02 -18.89 13.55
C ILE A 127 5.24 -19.70 12.51
N TYR A 128 4.73 -19.08 11.44
CA TYR A 128 4.04 -19.81 10.37
C TYR A 128 4.96 -20.83 9.69
N LEU A 129 6.25 -20.52 9.52
CA LEU A 129 7.24 -21.45 8.96
C LEU A 129 7.47 -22.74 9.79
N LYS A 130 7.04 -22.78 11.06
CA LYS A 130 7.06 -24.02 11.84
C LYS A 130 6.01 -25.04 11.36
N TYR A 131 4.98 -24.56 10.64
CA TYR A 131 3.84 -25.34 10.21
C TYR A 131 3.76 -25.55 8.72
N ILE A 132 4.09 -24.54 7.94
CA ILE A 132 3.89 -24.46 6.49
C ILE A 132 5.21 -24.04 5.83
N ALA A 133 5.58 -24.69 4.75
CA ALA A 133 6.79 -24.36 3.99
C ALA A 133 6.64 -23.00 3.26
N PRO A 134 7.74 -22.27 3.04
CA PRO A 134 7.70 -20.91 2.47
C PRO A 134 7.14 -20.86 1.05
N GLU A 135 7.23 -21.94 0.27
CA GLU A 135 6.63 -22.07 -1.05
C GLU A 135 5.10 -22.08 -1.02
N ASP A 136 4.48 -22.51 0.08
CA ASP A 136 3.04 -22.56 0.28
C ASP A 136 2.50 -21.37 1.07
N ILE A 137 3.33 -20.36 1.37
CA ILE A 137 2.94 -19.11 2.03
C ILE A 137 3.09 -17.93 1.06
N HIS A 138 2.01 -17.20 0.82
CA HIS A 138 2.02 -15.90 0.18
C HIS A 138 1.87 -14.79 1.24
N VAL A 139 2.92 -13.97 1.41
CA VAL A 139 2.87 -12.77 2.25
C VAL A 139 2.15 -11.69 1.45
N TYR A 140 0.88 -11.47 1.77
CA TYR A 140 0.03 -10.49 1.09
C TYR A 140 0.33 -9.06 1.55
N SER A 141 0.57 -8.87 2.86
CA SER A 141 0.99 -7.60 3.47
C SER A 141 1.85 -7.84 4.71
N ILE A 142 2.21 -6.76 5.42
CA ILE A 142 2.97 -6.84 6.67
C ILE A 142 2.23 -7.57 7.80
N ASP A 143 0.90 -7.65 7.72
CA ASP A 143 0.00 -8.21 8.73
C ASP A 143 -0.91 -9.32 8.19
N GLU A 144 -0.79 -9.67 6.91
CA GLU A 144 -1.64 -10.65 6.27
C GLU A 144 -0.86 -11.67 5.44
N VAL A 145 -1.22 -12.95 5.60
CA VAL A 145 -0.69 -14.06 4.81
C VAL A 145 -1.81 -14.95 4.27
N ILE A 146 -1.58 -15.57 3.12
CA ILE A 146 -2.42 -16.63 2.55
C ILE A 146 -1.56 -17.88 2.42
N MET A 147 -2.07 -19.02 2.84
CA MET A 147 -1.34 -20.29 2.87
C MET A 147 -2.16 -21.41 2.22
N ASP A 148 -1.54 -22.23 1.39
CA ASP A 148 -2.10 -23.52 0.98
C ASP A 148 -1.78 -24.55 2.06
N VAL A 149 -2.81 -24.99 2.78
CA VAL A 149 -2.62 -25.95 3.89
C VAL A 149 -2.98 -27.38 3.53
N THR A 150 -3.36 -27.62 2.27
CA THR A 150 -3.92 -28.90 1.80
C THR A 150 -3.06 -30.09 2.16
N GLN A 151 -1.75 -30.05 1.87
CA GLN A 151 -0.85 -31.18 2.10
C GLN A 151 -0.48 -31.39 3.58
N TYR A 152 -0.70 -30.37 4.42
CA TYR A 152 -0.30 -30.36 5.82
C TYR A 152 -1.35 -30.96 6.74
N LEU A 153 -2.63 -30.99 6.32
CA LEU A 153 -3.73 -31.50 7.14
C LEU A 153 -3.54 -32.96 7.55
N GLY A 154 -3.09 -33.80 6.60
CA GLY A 154 -2.77 -35.20 6.88
C GLY A 154 -1.58 -35.38 7.82
N THR A 155 -0.53 -34.57 7.64
CA THR A 155 0.68 -34.59 8.47
C THR A 155 0.39 -34.23 9.92
N TYR A 156 -0.40 -33.18 10.14
CA TYR A 156 -0.77 -32.74 11.49
C TYR A 156 -1.96 -33.50 12.08
N ARG A 157 -2.70 -34.27 11.26
CA ARG A 157 -3.96 -34.93 11.64
C ARG A 157 -4.98 -33.93 12.19
N LEU A 158 -5.06 -32.75 11.57
CA LEU A 158 -5.95 -31.65 11.93
C LEU A 158 -6.77 -31.27 10.70
N ASN A 159 -7.98 -30.77 10.91
CA ASN A 159 -8.70 -30.05 9.85
C ASN A 159 -8.15 -28.62 9.67
N ALA A 160 -8.54 -27.94 8.58
CA ALA A 160 -8.01 -26.61 8.26
C ALA A 160 -8.32 -25.57 9.37
N ARG A 161 -9.47 -25.67 10.04
CA ARG A 161 -9.86 -24.79 11.15
C ARG A 161 -8.97 -25.00 12.38
N GLU A 162 -8.73 -26.25 12.75
CA GLU A 162 -7.88 -26.60 13.89
C GLU A 162 -6.43 -26.19 13.65
N LEU A 163 -5.92 -26.36 12.42
CA LEU A 163 -4.57 -25.93 12.06
C LEU A 163 -4.44 -24.40 12.09
N ALA A 164 -5.42 -23.67 11.54
CA ALA A 164 -5.46 -22.22 11.61
C ALA A 164 -5.49 -21.71 13.07
N GLN A 165 -6.33 -22.32 13.89
CA GLN A 165 -6.44 -21.98 15.34
C GLN A 165 -5.12 -22.25 16.06
N LYS A 166 -4.45 -23.38 15.78
CA LYS A 166 -3.15 -23.71 16.37
C LYS A 166 -2.06 -22.69 16.00
N MET A 167 -1.99 -22.27 14.73
CA MET A 167 -1.06 -21.25 14.29
C MET A 167 -1.34 -19.90 14.96
N ILE A 168 -2.61 -19.47 15.03
CA ILE A 168 -2.99 -18.22 15.69
C ILE A 168 -2.69 -18.26 17.19
N GLN A 169 -2.90 -19.40 17.85
CA GLN A 169 -2.58 -19.56 19.26
C GLN A 169 -1.08 -19.49 19.52
N ASP A 170 -0.23 -20.04 18.66
CA ASP A 170 1.24 -19.90 18.76
C ASP A 170 1.67 -18.44 18.58
N VAL A 171 1.06 -17.72 17.61
CA VAL A 171 1.28 -16.27 17.43
C VAL A 171 0.89 -15.50 18.69
N LEU A 172 -0.31 -15.75 19.23
CA LEU A 172 -0.82 -15.08 20.42
C LEU A 172 0.07 -15.34 21.65
N THR A 173 0.45 -16.59 21.87
CA THR A 173 1.28 -16.98 23.01
C THR A 173 2.67 -16.37 22.92
N THR A 174 3.24 -16.27 21.70
CA THR A 174 4.59 -15.79 21.49
C THR A 174 4.68 -14.26 21.47
N THR A 175 3.64 -13.57 20.93
CA THR A 175 3.69 -12.13 20.65
C THR A 175 2.61 -11.31 21.37
N GLY A 176 1.62 -11.95 21.96
CA GLY A 176 0.46 -11.27 22.55
C GLY A 176 -0.53 -10.70 21.53
N ILE A 177 -0.32 -10.96 20.23
CA ILE A 177 -1.15 -10.42 19.14
C ILE A 177 -2.13 -11.51 18.67
N THR A 178 -3.42 -11.18 18.65
CA THR A 178 -4.46 -12.06 18.10
C THR A 178 -4.68 -11.82 16.61
N ALA A 179 -5.36 -12.76 15.95
CA ALA A 179 -5.63 -12.69 14.52
C ALA A 179 -7.05 -13.10 14.17
N THR A 180 -7.43 -12.82 12.94
CA THR A 180 -8.65 -13.29 12.29
C THR A 180 -8.25 -14.20 11.14
N ALA A 181 -8.97 -15.32 10.94
CA ALA A 181 -8.71 -16.21 9.81
C ALA A 181 -9.93 -16.47 8.95
N GLY A 182 -9.68 -16.68 7.68
CA GLY A 182 -10.64 -17.20 6.71
C GLY A 182 -10.10 -18.46 6.07
N ILE A 183 -10.98 -19.43 5.86
CA ILE A 183 -10.69 -20.71 5.23
C ILE A 183 -11.55 -20.82 3.97
N GLY A 184 -10.96 -21.29 2.87
CA GLY A 184 -11.69 -21.44 1.61
C GLY A 184 -11.12 -22.55 0.74
N SER A 185 -11.91 -23.01 -0.23
CA SER A 185 -11.49 -23.98 -1.25
C SER A 185 -10.53 -23.38 -2.29
N ASN A 186 -10.41 -22.04 -2.32
CA ASN A 186 -9.47 -21.28 -3.15
C ASN A 186 -9.02 -19.99 -2.43
N MET A 187 -8.05 -19.29 -3.00
CA MET A 187 -7.48 -18.07 -2.38
C MET A 187 -8.48 -16.92 -2.28
N TYR A 188 -9.41 -16.79 -3.23
CA TYR A 188 -10.45 -15.78 -3.15
C TYR A 188 -11.40 -16.04 -1.98
N LEU A 189 -11.92 -17.27 -1.86
CA LEU A 189 -12.88 -17.61 -0.82
C LEU A 189 -12.29 -17.54 0.58
N CYS A 190 -11.01 -17.94 0.79
CA CYS A 190 -10.39 -17.79 2.10
C CYS A 190 -10.25 -16.30 2.49
N LYS A 191 -9.91 -15.44 1.54
CA LYS A 191 -9.84 -13.98 1.75
C LYS A 191 -11.21 -13.40 2.07
N ILE A 192 -12.26 -13.76 1.33
CA ILE A 192 -13.63 -13.29 1.56
C ILE A 192 -14.19 -13.82 2.89
N ALA A 193 -13.91 -15.08 3.24
CA ALA A 193 -14.26 -15.63 4.54
C ALA A 193 -13.65 -14.81 5.68
N MET A 194 -12.39 -14.41 5.55
CA MET A 194 -11.69 -13.58 6.53
C MET A 194 -12.27 -12.16 6.60
N ASP A 195 -12.39 -11.49 5.45
CA ASP A 195 -12.73 -10.06 5.40
C ASP A 195 -14.20 -9.75 5.70
N ILE A 196 -15.12 -10.62 5.29
CA ILE A 196 -16.56 -10.39 5.45
C ILE A 196 -17.15 -11.24 6.57
N MET A 197 -16.95 -12.55 6.53
CA MET A 197 -17.62 -13.47 7.45
C MET A 197 -16.99 -13.48 8.85
N ALA A 198 -15.67 -13.61 8.95
CA ALA A 198 -14.99 -13.68 10.22
C ALA A 198 -15.08 -12.38 11.02
N LYS A 199 -15.12 -11.21 10.36
CA LYS A 199 -15.32 -9.92 11.05
C LYS A 199 -16.67 -9.84 11.78
N ARG A 200 -17.68 -10.57 11.31
CA ARG A 200 -19.04 -10.65 11.92
C ARG A 200 -19.20 -11.83 12.87
N ALA A 201 -18.30 -12.81 12.78
CA ALA A 201 -18.33 -13.99 13.64
C ALA A 201 -18.09 -13.60 15.11
N LYS A 202 -18.71 -14.35 16.03
CA LYS A 202 -18.43 -14.24 17.46
C LYS A 202 -16.97 -14.66 17.71
N SER A 203 -16.23 -13.85 18.43
CA SER A 203 -14.87 -14.19 18.84
C SER A 203 -14.88 -15.20 19.97
N ASP A 204 -13.82 -16.02 20.04
CA ASP A 204 -13.53 -16.78 21.26
C ASP A 204 -13.00 -15.87 22.38
N GLU A 205 -12.67 -16.47 23.52
CA GLU A 205 -12.14 -15.77 24.72
C GLU A 205 -10.82 -15.01 24.43
N ASN A 206 -10.05 -15.45 23.44
CA ASN A 206 -8.79 -14.86 23.00
C ASN A 206 -8.97 -13.82 21.88
N GLY A 207 -10.20 -13.51 21.51
CA GLY A 207 -10.54 -12.58 20.44
C GLY A 207 -10.34 -13.13 19.03
N VAL A 208 -10.06 -14.43 18.88
CA VAL A 208 -9.87 -15.10 17.58
C VAL A 208 -11.23 -15.30 16.90
N ARG A 209 -11.26 -15.05 15.60
CA ARG A 209 -12.43 -15.25 14.74
C ARG A 209 -12.02 -16.05 13.52
N ILE A 210 -12.71 -17.14 13.24
CA ILE A 210 -12.46 -18.01 12.09
C ILE A 210 -13.76 -18.25 11.35
N ALA A 211 -13.79 -17.98 10.05
CA ALA A 211 -14.88 -18.33 9.16
C ALA A 211 -14.40 -19.21 8.02
N MET A 212 -15.32 -19.94 7.40
CA MET A 212 -15.04 -20.84 6.28
C MET A 212 -16.08 -20.65 5.18
N LEU A 213 -15.65 -20.69 3.92
CA LEU A 213 -16.49 -20.63 2.73
C LEU A 213 -16.03 -21.66 1.70
N ASP A 214 -16.97 -22.33 1.10
CA ASP A 214 -16.87 -22.97 -0.20
C ASP A 214 -17.72 -22.21 -1.23
N GLU A 215 -17.71 -22.61 -2.50
CA GLU A 215 -18.45 -21.94 -3.57
C GLU A 215 -19.95 -21.88 -3.31
N MET A 216 -20.52 -22.94 -2.72
CA MET A 216 -21.97 -23.00 -2.46
C MET A 216 -22.38 -22.12 -1.30
N SER A 217 -21.67 -22.19 -0.19
CA SER A 217 -21.92 -21.33 0.98
C SER A 217 -21.65 -19.85 0.67
N TYR A 218 -20.64 -19.55 -0.16
CA TYR A 218 -20.41 -18.21 -0.66
C TYR A 218 -21.62 -17.66 -1.42
N ARG A 219 -22.17 -18.42 -2.39
CA ARG A 219 -23.35 -18.01 -3.16
C ARG A 219 -24.57 -17.82 -2.28
N GLN A 220 -24.81 -18.75 -1.34
CA GLN A 220 -25.96 -18.70 -0.45
C GLN A 220 -25.91 -17.54 0.55
N LEU A 221 -24.72 -17.21 1.07
CA LEU A 221 -24.57 -16.26 2.16
C LEU A 221 -24.19 -14.85 1.72
N LEU A 222 -23.48 -14.70 0.57
CA LEU A 222 -22.84 -13.45 0.21
C LEU A 222 -23.25 -12.87 -1.15
N TRP A 223 -24.01 -13.59 -2.00
CA TRP A 223 -24.45 -13.05 -3.27
C TRP A 223 -25.26 -11.75 -3.15
N GLU A 224 -26.02 -11.58 -2.06
CA GLU A 224 -26.81 -10.37 -1.81
C GLU A 224 -26.11 -9.38 -0.86
N HIS A 225 -24.84 -9.67 -0.50
CA HIS A 225 -24.09 -8.80 0.41
C HIS A 225 -23.80 -7.43 -0.20
N ARG A 226 -23.95 -6.38 0.61
CA ARG A 226 -23.61 -4.98 0.31
C ARG A 226 -22.80 -4.36 1.46
N PRO A 227 -21.92 -3.41 1.15
CA PRO A 227 -21.59 -2.87 -0.17
C PRO A 227 -20.69 -3.83 -0.97
N ILE A 228 -20.75 -3.77 -2.31
CA ILE A 228 -19.94 -4.61 -3.18
C ILE A 228 -18.43 -4.35 -3.04
N THR A 229 -18.05 -3.18 -2.53
CA THR A 229 -16.65 -2.81 -2.24
C THR A 229 -16.03 -3.58 -1.08
N ASP A 230 -16.79 -4.38 -0.33
CA ASP A 230 -16.26 -5.27 0.69
C ASP A 230 -15.57 -6.50 0.08
N PHE A 231 -15.90 -6.79 -1.20
CA PHE A 231 -15.28 -7.92 -1.91
C PHE A 231 -13.91 -7.56 -2.43
N TRP A 232 -12.98 -8.49 -2.25
CA TRP A 232 -11.62 -8.34 -2.71
C TRP A 232 -11.58 -8.02 -4.23
N ARG A 233 -10.72 -7.08 -4.62
CA ARG A 233 -10.55 -6.53 -5.98
C ARG A 233 -11.72 -5.69 -6.52
N VAL A 234 -12.79 -5.49 -5.78
CA VAL A 234 -13.87 -4.56 -6.18
C VAL A 234 -13.67 -3.20 -5.49
N GLY A 235 -12.96 -2.30 -6.16
CA GLY A 235 -12.76 -0.92 -5.68
C GLY A 235 -13.93 0.01 -6.06
N ARG A 236 -13.88 1.25 -5.56
CA ARG A 236 -14.91 2.28 -5.82
C ARG A 236 -15.16 2.54 -7.30
N GLY A 237 -14.11 2.45 -8.15
CA GLY A 237 -14.24 2.63 -9.60
C GLY A 237 -15.06 1.52 -10.27
N TYR A 238 -14.88 0.27 -9.81
CA TYR A 238 -15.68 -0.87 -10.26
C TYR A 238 -17.11 -0.75 -9.76
N ALA A 239 -17.30 -0.49 -8.45
CA ALA A 239 -18.62 -0.33 -7.86
C ALA A 239 -19.43 0.74 -8.59
N LYS A 240 -18.84 1.92 -8.86
CA LYS A 240 -19.54 2.99 -9.60
C LYS A 240 -19.97 2.55 -11.00
N LYS A 241 -19.10 1.91 -11.78
CA LYS A 241 -19.43 1.43 -13.11
C LYS A 241 -20.56 0.38 -13.10
N LEU A 242 -20.57 -0.48 -12.07
CA LEU A 242 -21.62 -1.48 -11.88
C LEU A 242 -22.95 -0.82 -11.47
N GLU A 243 -22.91 0.12 -10.51
CA GLU A 243 -24.06 0.92 -10.06
C GLU A 243 -24.72 1.69 -11.22
N ASP A 244 -23.90 2.28 -12.11
CA ASP A 244 -24.36 3.05 -13.27
C ASP A 244 -25.19 2.17 -14.26
N VAL A 245 -25.05 0.85 -14.21
CA VAL A 245 -25.83 -0.12 -15.01
C VAL A 245 -26.79 -0.97 -14.17
N GLY A 246 -26.98 -0.66 -12.89
CA GLY A 246 -27.94 -1.34 -12.01
C GLY A 246 -27.48 -2.67 -11.42
N LEU A 247 -26.16 -2.94 -11.40
CA LEU A 247 -25.56 -4.12 -10.76
C LEU A 247 -24.97 -3.71 -9.41
N TYR A 248 -25.46 -4.28 -8.30
CA TYR A 248 -25.12 -3.85 -6.94
C TYR A 248 -24.48 -4.93 -6.10
N THR A 249 -24.55 -6.19 -6.53
CA THR A 249 -24.12 -7.36 -5.75
C THR A 249 -23.31 -8.32 -6.60
N MET A 250 -22.56 -9.23 -5.97
CA MET A 250 -21.87 -10.30 -6.68
C MET A 250 -22.86 -11.26 -7.37
N GLY A 251 -24.02 -11.47 -6.76
CA GLY A 251 -25.12 -12.25 -7.38
C GLY A 251 -25.66 -11.59 -8.65
N ASP A 252 -25.73 -10.25 -8.70
CA ASP A 252 -26.15 -9.55 -9.93
C ASP A 252 -25.14 -9.76 -11.06
N ILE A 253 -23.83 -9.70 -10.74
CA ILE A 253 -22.76 -9.97 -11.72
C ILE A 253 -22.82 -11.41 -12.21
N ALA A 254 -22.97 -12.38 -11.30
CA ALA A 254 -23.06 -13.78 -11.66
C ALA A 254 -24.29 -14.06 -12.57
N ARG A 255 -25.46 -13.49 -12.24
CA ARG A 255 -26.67 -13.59 -13.09
C ARG A 255 -26.48 -12.88 -14.44
N CYS A 256 -25.84 -11.71 -14.47
CA CYS A 256 -25.52 -11.00 -15.69
C CYS A 256 -24.63 -11.85 -16.61
N SER A 257 -23.63 -12.55 -16.09
CA SER A 257 -22.67 -13.31 -16.88
C SER A 257 -23.29 -14.50 -17.67
N ILE A 258 -24.48 -14.97 -17.26
CA ILE A 258 -25.20 -16.06 -17.94
C ILE A 258 -26.38 -15.58 -18.80
N GLY A 259 -26.55 -14.27 -18.95
CA GLY A 259 -27.55 -13.67 -19.83
C GLY A 259 -27.28 -14.00 -21.31
N LYS A 260 -28.32 -14.00 -22.11
CA LYS A 260 -28.18 -14.33 -23.54
C LYS A 260 -27.45 -13.22 -24.30
N PRO A 261 -26.71 -13.51 -25.36
CA PRO A 261 -25.90 -12.54 -26.11
C PRO A 261 -26.65 -11.29 -26.63
N ASN A 262 -27.96 -11.36 -26.76
CA ASN A 262 -28.80 -10.24 -27.24
C ASN A 262 -29.54 -9.51 -26.12
N GLU A 263 -29.34 -9.91 -24.89
CA GLU A 263 -29.92 -9.26 -23.72
C GLU A 263 -29.01 -8.15 -23.20
N TYR A 264 -29.59 -7.09 -22.58
CA TYR A 264 -28.82 -6.01 -22.04
C TYR A 264 -27.86 -6.49 -20.92
N TYR A 265 -28.35 -7.33 -20.02
CA TYR A 265 -27.56 -7.99 -18.98
C TYR A 265 -27.00 -9.31 -19.54
N SER A 266 -25.80 -9.22 -20.04
CA SER A 266 -25.06 -10.36 -20.62
C SER A 266 -23.57 -10.21 -20.27
N GLU A 267 -22.79 -11.23 -20.57
CA GLU A 267 -21.34 -11.20 -20.41
C GLU A 267 -20.71 -10.07 -21.22
N ASP A 268 -21.24 -9.74 -22.40
CA ASP A 268 -20.77 -8.64 -23.25
C ASP A 268 -20.81 -7.28 -22.54
N LEU A 269 -21.82 -7.04 -21.70
CA LEU A 269 -21.90 -5.82 -20.90
C LEU A 269 -20.71 -5.73 -19.94
N LEU A 270 -20.35 -6.83 -19.26
CA LEU A 270 -19.23 -6.86 -18.31
C LEU A 270 -17.89 -6.65 -19.03
N TYR A 271 -17.68 -7.27 -20.18
CA TYR A 271 -16.49 -7.03 -21.02
C TYR A 271 -16.42 -5.59 -21.55
N LYS A 272 -17.55 -5.00 -21.92
CA LYS A 272 -17.61 -3.58 -22.33
C LYS A 272 -17.19 -2.63 -21.20
N LEU A 273 -17.55 -2.94 -19.95
CA LEU A 273 -17.23 -2.10 -18.78
C LEU A 273 -15.80 -2.29 -18.30
N PHE A 274 -15.26 -3.50 -18.34
CA PHE A 274 -14.02 -3.88 -17.65
C PHE A 274 -12.94 -4.46 -18.55
N GLY A 275 -13.23 -4.73 -19.83
CA GLY A 275 -12.31 -5.41 -20.74
C GLY A 275 -11.99 -6.82 -20.23
N ILE A 276 -10.76 -7.28 -20.43
CA ILE A 276 -10.29 -8.60 -19.97
C ILE A 276 -10.44 -8.81 -18.45
N ASN A 277 -10.49 -7.75 -17.67
CA ASN A 277 -10.70 -7.87 -16.22
C ASN A 277 -12.12 -8.34 -15.85
N ALA A 278 -13.05 -8.40 -16.82
CA ALA A 278 -14.37 -8.99 -16.63
C ALA A 278 -14.29 -10.47 -16.27
N GLU A 279 -13.35 -11.23 -16.85
CA GLU A 279 -13.15 -12.67 -16.57
C GLU A 279 -12.95 -12.91 -15.07
N LEU A 280 -11.97 -12.24 -14.48
CA LEU A 280 -11.71 -12.38 -13.05
C LEU A 280 -12.88 -11.92 -12.18
N LEU A 281 -13.59 -10.86 -12.60
CA LEU A 281 -14.75 -10.36 -11.85
C LEU A 281 -15.91 -11.37 -11.89
N ILE A 282 -16.15 -12.01 -13.04
CA ILE A 282 -17.15 -13.07 -13.23
C ILE A 282 -16.78 -14.30 -12.40
N ASP A 283 -15.54 -14.78 -12.49
CA ASP A 283 -15.06 -15.91 -11.71
C ASP A 283 -15.27 -15.67 -10.21
N HIS A 284 -14.85 -14.52 -9.71
CA HIS A 284 -15.06 -14.15 -8.32
C HIS A 284 -16.54 -14.03 -7.93
N ALA A 285 -17.41 -13.57 -8.85
CA ALA A 285 -18.85 -13.54 -8.61
C ALA A 285 -19.44 -14.94 -8.42
N TRP A 286 -18.88 -15.94 -9.10
CA TRP A 286 -19.23 -17.34 -8.92
C TRP A 286 -18.53 -18.03 -7.75
N GLY A 287 -17.58 -17.36 -7.10
CA GLY A 287 -16.75 -17.92 -6.02
C GLY A 287 -15.60 -18.78 -6.54
N TRP A 288 -15.22 -18.60 -7.80
CA TRP A 288 -14.14 -19.33 -8.45
C TRP A 288 -12.85 -18.52 -8.49
N GLU A 289 -11.69 -19.17 -8.26
CA GLU A 289 -10.37 -18.61 -8.44
C GLU A 289 -9.42 -19.74 -8.86
N PRO A 290 -8.99 -19.74 -10.12
CA PRO A 290 -8.10 -20.78 -10.63
C PRO A 290 -6.64 -20.64 -10.17
N CYS A 291 -6.22 -19.42 -9.76
CA CYS A 291 -4.87 -19.14 -9.36
C CYS A 291 -4.47 -19.95 -8.13
N THR A 292 -3.36 -20.64 -8.22
CA THR A 292 -2.79 -21.46 -7.14
C THR A 292 -1.58 -20.80 -6.51
N MET A 293 -1.08 -21.33 -5.40
CA MET A 293 0.16 -20.84 -4.77
C MET A 293 1.37 -20.97 -5.72
N ILE A 294 1.41 -22.02 -6.55
CA ILE A 294 2.44 -22.21 -7.57
C ILE A 294 2.42 -21.08 -8.60
N ASP A 295 1.22 -20.70 -9.07
CA ASP A 295 1.05 -19.61 -10.03
C ASP A 295 1.52 -18.27 -9.44
N VAL A 296 1.16 -17.98 -8.18
CA VAL A 296 1.62 -16.78 -7.47
C VAL A 296 3.15 -16.75 -7.36
N LYS A 297 3.78 -17.86 -7.03
CA LYS A 297 5.25 -17.94 -6.85
C LYS A 297 6.01 -17.88 -8.17
N SER A 298 5.44 -18.41 -9.23
CA SER A 298 6.06 -18.44 -10.57
C SER A 298 5.81 -17.18 -11.38
N TYR A 299 4.87 -16.31 -10.96
CA TYR A 299 4.51 -15.11 -11.68
C TYR A 299 5.66 -14.13 -11.84
N LYS A 300 5.95 -13.79 -13.10
CA LYS A 300 6.90 -12.73 -13.46
C LYS A 300 6.15 -11.65 -14.21
N PRO A 301 6.11 -10.40 -13.70
CA PRO A 301 5.43 -9.32 -14.41
C PRO A 301 6.08 -9.06 -15.77
N SER A 302 5.26 -8.78 -16.79
CA SER A 302 5.71 -8.46 -18.14
C SER A 302 6.38 -7.08 -18.24
N SER A 303 6.07 -6.18 -17.33
CA SER A 303 6.71 -4.88 -17.21
C SER A 303 6.96 -4.56 -15.74
N ASN A 304 8.16 -4.04 -15.48
CA ASN A 304 8.56 -3.66 -14.12
C ASN A 304 8.74 -2.15 -14.04
N SER A 305 8.34 -1.58 -12.92
CA SER A 305 8.63 -0.20 -12.58
C SER A 305 8.98 -0.08 -11.10
N ILE A 306 9.86 0.86 -10.78
CA ILE A 306 10.13 1.27 -9.40
C ILE A 306 9.62 2.69 -9.26
N SER A 307 8.75 2.95 -8.28
CA SER A 307 8.20 4.27 -8.05
C SER A 307 8.36 4.69 -6.60
N SER A 308 8.51 6.01 -6.41
CA SER A 308 8.53 6.64 -5.09
C SER A 308 7.63 7.86 -5.11
N GLY A 309 6.85 8.06 -4.04
CA GLY A 309 5.96 9.20 -3.90
C GLY A 309 6.09 9.86 -2.54
N GLN A 310 5.99 11.19 -2.52
CA GLN A 310 6.02 11.97 -1.28
C GLN A 310 4.95 13.04 -1.27
N VAL A 311 4.23 13.13 -0.15
CA VAL A 311 3.38 14.28 0.17
C VAL A 311 4.21 15.25 1.00
N LEU A 312 4.30 16.50 0.56
CA LEU A 312 5.07 17.55 1.22
C LEU A 312 4.34 18.04 2.47
N GLN A 313 5.06 18.49 3.49
CA GLN A 313 4.49 18.96 4.75
C GLN A 313 3.68 20.24 4.58
N CYS A 314 4.16 21.15 3.71
CA CYS A 314 3.50 22.38 3.32
C CYS A 314 3.52 22.53 1.79
N PRO A 315 2.80 23.49 1.20
CA PRO A 315 2.91 23.82 -0.21
C PRO A 315 4.31 24.33 -0.55
N TYR A 316 4.94 23.79 -1.58
CA TYR A 316 6.27 24.17 -2.06
C TYR A 316 6.17 24.98 -3.35
N SER A 317 7.03 26.00 -3.50
CA SER A 317 7.22 26.70 -4.76
C SER A 317 7.84 25.78 -5.81
N PHE A 318 7.83 26.21 -7.08
CA PHE A 318 8.45 25.51 -8.19
C PHE A 318 9.91 25.12 -7.90
N GLU A 319 10.74 26.05 -7.41
CA GLU A 319 12.17 25.77 -7.16
C GLU A 319 12.37 24.79 -5.99
N LYS A 320 11.63 24.96 -4.88
CA LYS A 320 11.71 24.00 -3.75
C LYS A 320 11.22 22.61 -4.15
N ALA A 321 10.16 22.52 -4.95
CA ALA A 321 9.66 21.22 -5.43
C ALA A 321 10.63 20.57 -6.43
N LYS A 322 11.36 21.36 -7.23
CA LYS A 322 12.43 20.88 -8.11
C LYS A 322 13.55 20.20 -7.31
N LEU A 323 13.97 20.81 -6.20
CA LEU A 323 14.94 20.21 -5.28
C LEU A 323 14.47 18.85 -4.77
N ILE A 324 13.20 18.72 -4.36
CA ILE A 324 12.64 17.43 -3.93
C ILE A 324 12.66 16.37 -5.04
N VAL A 325 12.37 16.78 -6.30
CA VAL A 325 12.46 15.86 -7.46
C VAL A 325 13.91 15.41 -7.67
N GLN A 326 14.90 16.30 -7.52
CA GLN A 326 16.30 15.94 -7.59
C GLN A 326 16.70 14.91 -6.52
N GLU A 327 16.39 15.20 -5.25
CA GLU A 327 16.65 14.28 -4.12
C GLU A 327 16.00 12.90 -4.33
N MET A 328 14.74 12.89 -4.76
CA MET A 328 14.01 11.63 -4.98
C MET A 328 14.62 10.86 -6.16
N THR A 329 15.06 11.56 -7.22
CA THR A 329 15.71 10.94 -8.38
C THR A 329 17.05 10.32 -7.99
N ASP A 330 17.85 10.98 -7.17
CA ASP A 330 19.11 10.42 -6.64
C ASP A 330 18.87 9.13 -5.86
N LEU A 331 17.84 9.09 -5.00
CA LEU A 331 17.49 7.88 -4.26
C LEU A 331 16.98 6.77 -5.17
N LEU A 332 16.16 7.09 -6.16
CA LEU A 332 15.67 6.13 -7.16
C LEU A 332 16.81 5.49 -7.93
N VAL A 333 17.80 6.29 -8.36
CA VAL A 333 18.99 5.79 -9.06
C VAL A 333 19.82 4.87 -8.17
N LEU A 334 20.04 5.24 -6.90
CA LEU A 334 20.75 4.38 -5.97
C LEU A 334 20.02 3.06 -5.72
N ASP A 335 18.68 3.06 -5.70
CA ASP A 335 17.88 1.83 -5.59
C ASP A 335 18.00 0.94 -6.84
N LEU A 336 18.04 1.54 -8.04
CA LEU A 336 18.35 0.80 -9.28
C LEU A 336 19.73 0.14 -9.23
N VAL A 337 20.75 0.87 -8.83
CA VAL A 337 22.13 0.34 -8.73
C VAL A 337 22.23 -0.75 -7.68
N ASP A 338 21.60 -0.58 -6.52
CA ASP A 338 21.60 -1.56 -5.44
C ASP A 338 20.96 -2.90 -5.85
N LYS A 339 19.94 -2.84 -6.72
CA LYS A 339 19.22 -4.01 -7.24
C LYS A 339 19.81 -4.57 -8.54
N GLY A 340 20.87 -3.93 -9.07
CA GLY A 340 21.45 -4.33 -10.36
C GLY A 340 20.49 -4.14 -11.54
N LEU A 341 19.74 -3.03 -11.55
CA LEU A 341 18.69 -2.73 -12.52
C LEU A 341 19.05 -1.49 -13.35
N VAL A 342 18.50 -1.43 -14.56
CA VAL A 342 18.59 -0.27 -15.47
C VAL A 342 17.22 0.09 -16.02
N THR A 343 17.08 1.35 -16.47
CA THR A 343 15.86 1.87 -17.10
C THR A 343 16.20 2.70 -18.33
N ASP A 344 15.28 2.83 -19.26
CA ASP A 344 15.34 3.74 -20.40
C ASP A 344 14.29 4.86 -20.36
N GLN A 345 13.43 4.85 -19.30
CA GLN A 345 12.30 5.77 -19.21
C GLN A 345 12.03 6.21 -17.77
N VAL A 346 11.79 7.50 -17.58
CA VAL A 346 11.34 8.07 -16.32
C VAL A 346 9.96 8.71 -16.44
N VAL A 347 9.21 8.65 -15.35
CA VAL A 347 7.87 9.23 -15.24
C VAL A 347 7.83 10.19 -14.06
N LEU A 348 7.21 11.35 -14.26
CA LEU A 348 7.02 12.37 -13.24
C LEU A 348 5.54 12.73 -13.12
N THR A 349 5.03 12.76 -11.89
CA THR A 349 3.70 13.26 -11.57
C THR A 349 3.78 14.25 -10.42
N ILE A 350 3.30 15.48 -10.65
CA ILE A 350 3.28 16.56 -9.67
C ILE A 350 1.83 16.89 -9.32
N GLY A 351 1.46 16.68 -8.06
CA GLY A 351 0.17 17.08 -7.53
C GLY A 351 0.25 18.48 -6.92
N TYR A 352 -0.63 19.36 -7.37
CA TYR A 352 -0.69 20.73 -6.89
C TYR A 352 -1.52 20.87 -5.60
N ASP A 353 -1.24 21.90 -4.81
CA ASP A 353 -1.96 22.17 -3.57
C ASP A 353 -3.32 22.86 -3.83
N ILE A 354 -4.26 22.62 -2.92
CA ILE A 354 -5.58 23.26 -2.94
C ILE A 354 -5.48 24.79 -2.78
N GLU A 355 -4.43 25.29 -2.14
CA GLU A 355 -4.17 26.70 -1.95
C GLU A 355 -4.13 27.47 -3.28
N ASN A 356 -3.71 26.83 -4.36
CA ASN A 356 -3.75 27.43 -5.69
C ASN A 356 -5.14 27.88 -6.15
N LEU A 357 -6.20 27.27 -5.62
CA LEU A 357 -7.58 27.61 -5.95
C LEU A 357 -8.29 28.43 -4.86
N THR A 358 -7.76 28.40 -3.62
CA THR A 358 -8.32 29.15 -2.49
C THR A 358 -7.64 30.51 -2.30
N ASN A 359 -6.38 30.66 -2.73
CA ASN A 359 -5.67 31.92 -2.75
C ASN A 359 -6.16 32.79 -3.93
N PRO A 360 -6.78 33.97 -3.70
CA PRO A 360 -7.35 34.79 -4.76
C PRO A 360 -6.33 35.25 -5.81
N VAL A 361 -5.08 35.47 -5.41
CA VAL A 361 -4.01 35.94 -6.28
C VAL A 361 -3.66 34.82 -7.29
N ILE A 362 -3.35 33.63 -6.81
CA ILE A 362 -2.98 32.51 -7.69
C ILE A 362 -4.20 32.10 -8.54
N ARG A 363 -5.37 32.02 -7.93
CA ARG A 363 -6.61 31.62 -8.62
C ARG A 363 -6.94 32.51 -9.81
N LYS A 364 -6.66 33.82 -9.73
CA LYS A 364 -6.92 34.78 -10.81
C LYS A 364 -6.13 34.45 -12.08
N TYR A 365 -4.89 33.97 -11.94
CA TYR A 365 -4.00 33.68 -13.06
C TYR A 365 -4.13 32.23 -13.56
N TYR A 366 -4.60 31.31 -12.73
CA TYR A 366 -4.75 29.91 -13.13
C TYR A 366 -5.92 29.72 -14.11
N LYS A 367 -5.60 29.27 -15.34
CA LYS A 367 -6.58 28.97 -16.41
C LYS A 367 -6.66 27.49 -16.75
N GLY A 368 -5.88 26.65 -16.05
CA GLY A 368 -5.83 25.22 -16.30
C GLY A 368 -7.07 24.47 -15.83
N GLU A 369 -7.07 23.17 -16.10
CA GLU A 369 -8.16 22.26 -15.72
C GLU A 369 -8.23 22.07 -14.21
N VAL A 370 -9.44 22.10 -13.65
CA VAL A 370 -9.71 21.83 -12.24
C VAL A 370 -10.39 20.47 -12.12
N VAL A 371 -9.82 19.62 -11.27
CA VAL A 371 -10.34 18.28 -10.99
C VAL A 371 -10.80 18.15 -9.55
N THR A 372 -11.67 17.20 -9.28
CA THR A 372 -12.13 16.89 -7.93
C THR A 372 -11.33 15.70 -7.40
N ASP A 373 -10.66 15.85 -6.26
CA ASP A 373 -9.96 14.76 -5.62
C ASP A 373 -10.93 13.77 -4.94
N HIS A 374 -10.41 12.66 -4.41
CA HIS A 374 -11.24 11.63 -3.77
C HIS A 374 -11.90 12.07 -2.45
N TYR A 375 -11.53 13.26 -1.91
CA TYR A 375 -12.19 13.89 -0.78
C TYR A 375 -13.26 14.92 -1.21
N GLY A 376 -13.56 15.02 -2.50
CA GLY A 376 -14.50 15.99 -3.03
C GLY A 376 -13.95 17.42 -3.16
N ARG A 377 -12.63 17.63 -2.97
CA ARG A 377 -12.02 18.97 -3.02
C ARG A 377 -11.60 19.30 -4.45
N LYS A 378 -11.85 20.51 -4.87
CA LYS A 378 -11.36 21.04 -6.15
C LYS A 378 -9.88 21.37 -6.04
N ILE A 379 -9.07 20.83 -6.95
CA ILE A 379 -7.63 21.05 -7.05
C ILE A 379 -7.25 21.26 -8.51
N PRO A 380 -6.12 21.95 -8.82
CA PRO A 380 -5.58 21.96 -10.17
C PRO A 380 -5.26 20.54 -10.63
N LYS A 381 -5.50 20.26 -11.91
CA LYS A 381 -5.11 18.97 -12.50
C LYS A 381 -3.60 18.76 -12.31
N HIS A 382 -3.20 17.57 -11.88
CA HIS A 382 -1.80 17.21 -11.71
C HIS A 382 -1.03 17.30 -13.04
N ALA A 383 0.23 17.73 -12.98
CA ALA A 383 1.15 17.60 -14.10
C ALA A 383 1.65 16.16 -14.16
N HIS A 384 1.63 15.57 -15.35
CA HIS A 384 2.09 14.21 -15.59
C HIS A 384 2.83 14.15 -16.91
N GLY A 385 3.94 13.42 -16.94
CA GLY A 385 4.70 13.23 -18.15
C GLY A 385 5.72 12.12 -18.04
N THR A 386 6.25 11.73 -19.20
CA THR A 386 7.22 10.66 -19.38
C THR A 386 8.38 11.20 -20.20
N ALA A 387 9.62 10.81 -19.89
CA ALA A 387 10.80 11.11 -20.68
C ALA A 387 11.59 9.84 -20.96
N ASN A 388 11.94 9.64 -22.23
CA ASN A 388 12.85 8.59 -22.66
C ASN A 388 14.30 9.08 -22.52
N ILE A 389 15.18 8.20 -22.04
CA ILE A 389 16.59 8.50 -21.80
C ILE A 389 17.45 8.20 -23.04
N GLY A 390 16.89 7.42 -23.98
CA GLY A 390 17.55 7.03 -25.23
C GLY A 390 18.41 5.77 -25.12
N LYS A 391 18.84 5.39 -23.93
CA LYS A 391 19.53 4.11 -23.65
C LYS A 391 19.20 3.60 -22.26
N ARG A 392 19.31 2.29 -22.06
CA ARG A 392 19.16 1.66 -20.75
C ARG A 392 20.35 2.00 -19.85
N THR A 393 20.07 2.52 -18.67
CA THR A 393 21.09 3.05 -17.78
C THR A 393 20.65 3.11 -16.32
N SER A 394 21.61 3.09 -15.40
CA SER A 394 21.49 3.49 -14.00
C SER A 394 22.39 4.70 -13.68
N SER A 395 22.79 5.48 -14.69
CA SER A 395 23.58 6.69 -14.50
C SER A 395 22.75 7.80 -13.86
N THR A 396 23.21 8.33 -12.73
CA THR A 396 22.61 9.49 -12.06
C THR A 396 22.55 10.69 -12.99
N MET A 397 23.62 10.93 -13.75
CA MET A 397 23.73 12.09 -14.64
C MET A 397 22.66 12.04 -15.74
N LEU A 398 22.50 10.90 -16.41
CA LEU A 398 21.56 10.78 -17.54
C LEU A 398 20.10 10.78 -17.05
N ILE A 399 19.81 10.07 -15.99
CA ILE A 399 18.46 10.00 -15.41
C ILE A 399 18.05 11.35 -14.83
N MET A 400 18.97 12.04 -14.15
CA MET A 400 18.72 13.37 -13.58
C MET A 400 18.47 14.41 -14.67
N ASP A 401 19.28 14.42 -15.74
CA ASP A 401 19.09 15.34 -16.87
C ASP A 401 17.70 15.16 -17.52
N ALA A 402 17.32 13.90 -17.79
CA ALA A 402 16.00 13.57 -18.34
C ALA A 402 14.87 14.02 -17.40
N MET A 403 15.00 13.78 -16.10
CA MET A 403 14.00 14.14 -15.09
C MET A 403 13.87 15.66 -14.95
N MET A 404 14.98 16.40 -14.94
CA MET A 404 14.97 17.87 -14.80
C MET A 404 14.42 18.55 -16.04
N LYS A 405 14.72 18.04 -17.23
CA LYS A 405 14.10 18.50 -18.49
C LYS A 405 12.60 18.26 -18.50
N LEU A 406 12.18 17.07 -18.05
CA LEU A 406 10.77 16.73 -17.92
C LEU A 406 10.07 17.65 -16.93
N TYR A 407 10.65 17.88 -15.74
CA TYR A 407 10.12 18.77 -14.72
C TYR A 407 9.87 20.17 -15.29
N SER A 408 10.89 20.77 -15.91
CA SER A 408 10.80 22.12 -16.49
C SER A 408 9.78 22.22 -17.63
N LYS A 409 9.50 21.10 -18.31
CA LYS A 409 8.55 21.04 -19.44
C LYS A 409 7.10 20.97 -18.98
N ILE A 410 6.80 20.21 -17.90
CA ILE A 410 5.41 19.88 -17.54
C ILE A 410 4.88 20.63 -16.33
N VAL A 411 5.75 21.13 -15.44
CA VAL A 411 5.33 21.76 -14.19
C VAL A 411 5.10 23.24 -14.39
N ASP A 412 3.93 23.73 -13.94
CA ASP A 412 3.60 25.15 -13.97
C ASP A 412 4.36 25.90 -12.85
N PRO A 413 5.25 26.87 -13.20
CA PRO A 413 6.04 27.59 -12.21
C PRO A 413 5.22 28.53 -11.31
N GLY A 414 3.98 28.86 -11.69
CA GLY A 414 3.09 29.70 -10.91
C GLY A 414 2.29 28.97 -9.86
N LEU A 415 2.40 27.63 -9.79
CA LEU A 415 1.57 26.82 -8.90
C LEU A 415 2.37 26.22 -7.74
N LEU A 416 1.73 26.17 -6.58
CA LEU A 416 2.25 25.50 -5.39
C LEU A 416 2.09 23.98 -5.50
N VAL A 417 3.17 23.25 -5.22
CA VAL A 417 3.24 21.79 -5.26
C VAL A 417 2.96 21.19 -3.90
N ARG A 418 2.19 20.09 -3.86
CA ARG A 418 1.87 19.34 -2.64
C ARG A 418 2.35 17.90 -2.67
N ARG A 419 2.48 17.31 -3.84
CA ARG A 419 2.89 15.91 -4.00
C ARG A 419 3.84 15.74 -5.16
N VAL A 420 4.88 14.97 -4.93
CA VAL A 420 5.83 14.51 -5.95
C VAL A 420 5.74 13.00 -6.06
N THR A 421 5.66 12.47 -7.26
CA THR A 421 5.77 11.04 -7.53
C THR A 421 6.68 10.86 -8.74
N ILE A 422 7.70 10.04 -8.59
CA ILE A 422 8.64 9.67 -9.65
C ILE A 422 8.60 8.16 -9.86
N ALA A 423 8.86 7.73 -11.09
CA ALA A 423 9.04 6.32 -11.40
C ALA A 423 10.10 6.12 -12.48
N ALA A 424 10.79 5.00 -12.39
CA ALA A 424 11.55 4.40 -13.48
C ALA A 424 10.71 3.25 -14.06
N SER A 425 10.50 3.26 -15.37
CA SER A 425 9.74 2.24 -16.10
C SER A 425 10.66 1.41 -17.00
N HIS A 426 10.13 0.35 -17.60
CA HIS A 426 10.89 -0.58 -18.45
C HIS A 426 12.17 -1.10 -17.79
N ILE A 427 12.07 -1.41 -16.51
CA ILE A 427 13.20 -1.88 -15.71
C ILE A 427 13.57 -3.29 -16.13
N VAL A 428 14.88 -3.50 -16.32
CA VAL A 428 15.47 -4.81 -16.62
C VAL A 428 16.77 -4.98 -15.82
N GLU A 429 17.25 -6.21 -15.70
CA GLU A 429 18.53 -6.49 -15.09
C GLU A 429 19.68 -5.83 -15.88
N ASP A 430 20.68 -5.30 -15.18
CA ASP A 430 21.89 -4.70 -15.77
C ASP A 430 22.79 -5.80 -16.36
N ASN A 431 22.39 -6.32 -17.52
CA ASN A 431 23.14 -7.33 -18.26
C ASN A 431 23.49 -6.80 -19.67
N PRO A 432 24.68 -6.19 -19.86
CA PRO A 432 25.09 -5.63 -21.14
C PRO A 432 24.98 -6.60 -22.31
N SER A 433 25.27 -7.90 -22.08
CA SER A 433 25.20 -8.93 -23.12
C SER A 433 23.79 -9.19 -23.67
N ALA A 434 22.76 -8.80 -22.94
CA ALA A 434 21.37 -8.97 -23.36
C ALA A 434 20.84 -7.80 -24.21
N TYR A 435 21.54 -6.67 -24.24
CA TYR A 435 21.06 -5.43 -24.88
C TYR A 435 21.82 -5.06 -26.17
N ASP A 436 23.05 -5.56 -26.35
CA ASP A 436 23.93 -5.23 -27.47
C ASP A 436 23.53 -5.88 -28.80
N SER A 437 22.43 -6.65 -28.84
CA SER A 437 22.14 -7.53 -29.97
C SER A 437 21.28 -6.91 -31.10
N GLN A 438 20.88 -5.63 -31.05
CA GLN A 438 19.96 -5.10 -32.07
C GLN A 438 20.21 -3.68 -32.61
N ASP A 439 21.20 -2.96 -32.21
CA ASP A 439 21.50 -1.70 -32.90
C ASP A 439 22.48 -1.95 -34.05
N PHE A 440 21.95 -2.38 -35.18
CA PHE A 440 22.68 -2.23 -36.44
C PHE A 440 22.78 -0.73 -36.76
N GLU A 441 23.92 -0.14 -36.39
CA GLU A 441 24.20 1.24 -36.75
C GLU A 441 24.45 1.30 -38.26
N GLN A 442 23.53 1.93 -38.98
CA GLN A 442 23.72 2.17 -40.40
C GLN A 442 24.92 3.16 -40.54
N LEU A 443 26.04 2.65 -41.08
CA LEU A 443 27.22 3.46 -41.28
C LEU A 443 26.95 4.54 -42.32
N ASP A 444 27.25 5.81 -41.99
CA ASP A 444 27.16 6.97 -42.87
C ASP A 444 28.56 7.33 -43.37
N LEU A 445 28.69 7.58 -44.67
CA LEU A 445 29.94 7.91 -45.33
C LEU A 445 30.58 9.26 -44.91
N PHE A 446 29.81 10.12 -44.24
CA PHE A 446 30.25 11.46 -43.80
C PHE A 446 30.57 11.54 -42.31
N THR A 447 30.42 10.48 -41.57
CA THR A 447 30.67 10.45 -40.12
C THR A 447 32.12 10.07 -39.83
N ASP A 448 32.82 10.87 -39.01
CA ASP A 448 34.15 10.55 -38.48
C ASP A 448 34.03 9.48 -37.36
N TYR A 449 34.13 8.22 -37.74
CA TYR A 449 34.01 7.07 -36.84
C TYR A 449 35.14 7.00 -35.80
N GLU A 450 36.33 7.54 -36.07
CA GLU A 450 37.40 7.58 -35.08
C GLU A 450 37.08 8.59 -33.97
N ALA A 451 36.60 9.76 -34.33
CA ALA A 451 36.16 10.75 -33.36
C ALA A 451 34.97 10.23 -32.52
N LEU A 452 33.98 9.60 -33.17
CA LEU A 452 32.82 9.01 -32.52
C LEU A 452 33.22 7.89 -31.55
N ARG A 453 34.15 7.01 -31.96
CA ARG A 453 34.68 5.93 -31.11
C ARG A 453 35.40 6.46 -29.88
N LYS A 454 36.25 7.50 -30.04
CA LYS A 454 36.95 8.17 -28.94
C LYS A 454 35.96 8.85 -27.99
N GLN A 455 34.91 9.45 -28.52
CA GLN A 455 33.85 10.06 -27.71
C GLN A 455 33.11 9.00 -26.89
N ARG A 456 32.65 7.88 -27.51
CA ARG A 456 32.01 6.77 -26.83
C ARG A 456 32.92 6.20 -25.73
N GLN A 457 34.18 5.96 -25.98
CA GLN A 457 35.14 5.47 -24.97
C GLN A 457 35.24 6.42 -23.76
N LYS A 458 35.24 7.74 -23.99
CA LYS A 458 35.24 8.72 -22.90
C LYS A 458 33.93 8.72 -22.10
N GLU A 459 32.82 8.60 -22.79
CA GLU A 459 31.49 8.49 -22.13
C GLU A 459 31.39 7.23 -21.31
N ASP A 460 31.81 6.07 -21.83
CA ASP A 460 31.80 4.80 -21.12
C ASP A 460 32.72 4.82 -19.88
N ALA A 461 33.93 5.40 -20.01
CA ALA A 461 34.84 5.55 -18.88
C ALA A 461 34.23 6.46 -17.79
N LYS A 462 33.48 7.51 -18.19
CA LYS A 462 32.78 8.39 -17.26
C LYS A 462 31.63 7.65 -16.53
N LEU A 463 30.86 6.87 -17.26
CA LEU A 463 29.77 6.07 -16.70
C LEU A 463 30.28 4.98 -15.75
N GLN A 464 31.39 4.32 -16.10
CA GLN A 464 32.01 3.33 -15.21
C GLN A 464 32.52 3.97 -13.91
N ARG A 465 33.16 5.15 -14.00
CA ARG A 465 33.60 5.89 -12.79
C ARG A 465 32.40 6.31 -11.93
N GLU A 466 31.33 6.78 -12.54
CA GLU A 466 30.09 7.13 -11.83
C GLU A 466 29.53 5.91 -11.10
N LYS A 467 29.45 4.75 -11.75
CA LYS A 467 28.96 3.51 -11.14
C LYS A 467 29.81 3.08 -9.94
N GLN A 468 31.13 3.23 -10.01
CA GLN A 468 32.01 2.95 -8.85
C GLN A 468 31.72 3.89 -7.68
N ILE A 469 31.46 5.19 -7.95
CA ILE A 469 31.10 6.16 -6.91
C ILE A 469 29.75 5.78 -6.29
N GLN A 470 28.74 5.42 -7.09
CA GLN A 470 27.42 4.98 -6.61
C GLN A 470 27.54 3.75 -5.71
N LEU A 471 28.32 2.75 -6.09
CA LEU A 471 28.56 1.54 -5.28
C LEU A 471 29.28 1.86 -3.96
N ALA A 472 30.27 2.77 -3.99
CA ALA A 472 30.95 3.24 -2.78
C ALA A 472 29.97 3.98 -1.85
N MET A 473 29.11 4.87 -2.38
CA MET A 473 28.06 5.53 -1.61
C MET A 473 27.09 4.54 -0.98
N LEU A 474 26.64 3.53 -1.72
CA LEU A 474 25.77 2.46 -1.22
C LEU A 474 26.45 1.68 -0.09
N SER A 475 27.72 1.32 -0.25
CA SER A 475 28.48 0.62 0.79
C SER A 475 28.56 1.44 2.08
N ILE A 476 28.84 2.74 1.99
CA ILE A 476 28.87 3.64 3.14
C ILE A 476 27.48 3.73 3.78
N LYS A 477 26.42 3.94 2.99
CA LYS A 477 25.04 4.03 3.49
C LYS A 477 24.57 2.73 4.14
N LYS A 478 24.93 1.57 3.61
CA LYS A 478 24.62 0.25 4.21
C LYS A 478 25.34 0.04 5.55
N LYS A 479 26.61 0.44 5.65
CA LYS A 479 27.43 0.23 6.83
C LYS A 479 27.17 1.22 7.96
N TYR A 480 26.96 2.48 7.63
CA TYR A 480 26.90 3.59 8.60
C TYR A 480 25.55 4.29 8.66
N GLY A 481 24.56 3.83 7.90
CA GLY A 481 23.22 4.41 7.84
C GLY A 481 23.00 5.34 6.64
N LYS A 482 21.74 5.51 6.26
CA LYS A 482 21.35 6.25 5.05
C LYS A 482 21.80 7.71 5.01
N ASN A 483 22.00 8.34 6.18
CA ASN A 483 22.44 9.73 6.31
C ASN A 483 23.97 9.89 6.49
N ALA A 484 24.75 8.80 6.42
CA ALA A 484 26.20 8.85 6.60
C ALA A 484 26.93 9.59 5.47
N ILE A 485 26.34 9.68 4.28
CA ILE A 485 26.83 10.45 3.16
C ILE A 485 25.65 11.13 2.46
N LEU A 486 25.74 12.44 2.29
CA LEU A 486 24.73 13.30 1.68
C LEU A 486 25.37 14.14 0.56
N LYS A 487 24.58 14.58 -0.41
CA LYS A 487 24.98 15.58 -1.39
C LYS A 487 24.80 16.99 -0.82
N GLY A 488 25.50 17.98 -1.35
CA GLY A 488 25.32 19.38 -0.93
C GLY A 488 23.89 19.87 -1.07
N THR A 489 23.18 19.44 -2.10
CA THR A 489 21.76 19.73 -2.34
C THR A 489 20.83 19.20 -1.23
N ASP A 490 21.22 18.12 -0.55
CA ASP A 490 20.45 17.55 0.57
C ASP A 490 20.47 18.44 1.83
N LEU A 491 21.27 19.51 1.82
CA LEU A 491 21.44 20.48 2.92
C LEU A 491 20.84 21.85 2.59
N GLU A 492 20.25 22.03 1.41
CA GLU A 492 19.61 23.28 1.00
C GLU A 492 18.28 23.51 1.74
N ASP A 493 17.85 24.77 1.79
CA ASP A 493 16.56 25.13 2.40
C ASP A 493 15.38 24.47 1.66
N GLY A 494 14.62 23.68 2.37
CA GLY A 494 13.52 22.89 1.83
C GLY A 494 13.90 21.46 1.44
N ALA A 495 15.18 21.06 1.55
CA ALA A 495 15.61 19.68 1.35
C ALA A 495 14.96 18.74 2.39
N MET A 496 14.63 17.51 1.99
CA MET A 496 13.93 16.53 2.82
C MET A 496 14.62 15.16 2.88
N THR A 497 15.80 15.00 2.23
CA THR A 497 16.49 13.70 2.16
C THR A 497 16.80 13.13 3.54
N GLN A 498 17.28 13.93 4.48
CA GLN A 498 17.60 13.46 5.83
C GLN A 498 16.37 12.92 6.57
N GLU A 499 15.25 13.65 6.48
CA GLU A 499 13.98 13.22 7.09
C GLU A 499 13.44 11.97 6.39
N ARG A 500 13.49 11.92 5.04
CA ARG A 500 13.05 10.79 4.24
C ARG A 500 13.84 9.52 4.53
N ASN A 501 15.15 9.63 4.74
CA ASN A 501 16.01 8.51 5.08
C ASN A 501 15.67 7.88 6.43
N ASN A 502 15.06 8.64 7.34
CA ASN A 502 14.55 8.20 8.63
C ASN A 502 13.10 7.67 8.55
N GLN A 503 12.59 7.44 7.35
CA GLN A 503 11.24 6.94 7.13
C GLN A 503 11.25 5.58 6.42
N ILE A 504 10.23 4.78 6.69
CA ILE A 504 9.88 3.56 5.96
C ILE A 504 8.44 3.73 5.50
N GLY A 505 8.19 3.63 4.17
CA GLY A 505 6.85 3.83 3.60
C GLY A 505 6.24 5.23 3.88
N GLY A 506 7.08 6.27 4.10
CA GLY A 506 6.63 7.63 4.40
C GLY A 506 6.25 7.88 5.87
N HIS A 507 6.55 6.94 6.77
CA HIS A 507 6.34 7.03 8.22
C HIS A 507 7.65 6.86 8.97
N LYS A 508 7.73 7.30 10.23
CA LYS A 508 8.93 7.15 11.06
C LYS A 508 9.35 5.67 11.14
N ALA A 509 10.66 5.43 10.99
CA ALA A 509 11.27 4.09 11.04
C ALA A 509 11.21 3.49 12.45
#